data_2a934694e7900df8de7da81a0b2bd7ff
#
_entry.id   2a934694e7900df8de7da81a0b2bd7ff
#
_cell.length_a   1.000
_cell.length_b   1.000
_cell.length_c   1.000
_cell.angle_alpha   90.00
_cell.angle_beta   90.00
_cell.angle_gamma   90.00
#
_symmetry.space_group_name_H-M   'P 1'
#
loop_
_entity.id
_entity.type
_entity.pdbx_description
1 polymer ?
#
loop_
_entity_poly.entity_id
_entity_poly.type
_entity_poly.pdbx_seq_one_letter_code
_entity_poly.pdbx_strand_id
1 'polypeptide(L)'
;MYQSSIADRLPAYSRTLFDAKAAKKLSFEQIAAELGRGEVAVAALFYGQAQASPEDLDKLSGLLGVPREGLEASMLGFPDRGRAGPMPPVEPLIYRLYEVVQNYGYAFKAIMNEKFGDGIMSAIAFSSKVEKEVDQDGVT
;
A
#
# COMPACT_ATOMS: atom_id res chain seq x y z
N MET A 1 -6.05 4.18 8.30
CA MET A 1 -7.37 3.86 8.86
C MET A 1 -8.02 2.74 8.06
N TYR A 2 -8.65 1.79 8.74
CA TYR A 2 -9.35 0.70 8.08
C TYR A 2 -10.63 1.20 7.42
N GLN A 3 -10.77 0.93 6.13
CA GLN A 3 -11.91 1.41 5.34
C GLN A 3 -13.01 0.37 5.32
N SER A 4 -14.11 0.62 6.05
CA SER A 4 -15.23 -0.31 6.11
C SER A 4 -15.88 -0.55 4.75
N SER A 5 -15.80 0.41 3.83
CA SER A 5 -16.37 0.30 2.49
C SER A 5 -15.74 -0.80 1.64
N ILE A 6 -14.51 -1.23 1.95
CA ILE A 6 -13.83 -2.29 1.23
C ILE A 6 -13.54 -3.51 2.12
N ALA A 7 -14.05 -3.50 3.36
CA ALA A 7 -13.77 -4.56 4.32
C ALA A 7 -14.10 -5.95 3.77
N ASP A 8 -15.21 -6.08 3.05
CA ASP A 8 -15.66 -7.37 2.51
C ASP A 8 -14.76 -7.90 1.38
N ARG A 9 -13.92 -7.03 0.81
CA ARG A 9 -13.00 -7.40 -0.28
C ARG A 9 -11.60 -7.71 0.21
N LEU A 10 -11.34 -7.48 1.49
CA LEU A 10 -10.01 -7.63 2.07
C LEU A 10 -9.87 -9.01 2.74
N PRO A 11 -8.65 -9.55 2.80
CA PRO A 11 -8.41 -10.76 3.56
C PRO A 11 -8.68 -10.54 5.04
N ALA A 12 -9.02 -11.62 5.74
CA ALA A 12 -9.38 -11.55 7.17
C ALA A 12 -8.28 -10.93 8.03
N TYR A 13 -7.02 -11.18 7.69
CA TYR A 13 -5.91 -10.63 8.48
C TYR A 13 -5.81 -9.10 8.42
N SER A 14 -6.39 -8.46 7.39
CA SER A 14 -6.35 -7.00 7.27
C SER A 14 -6.98 -6.33 8.47
N ARG A 15 -8.15 -6.79 8.89
CA ARG A 15 -8.83 -6.26 10.08
C ARG A 15 -7.97 -6.45 11.32
N THR A 16 -7.41 -7.64 11.48
CA THR A 16 -6.53 -7.94 12.62
C THR A 16 -5.36 -6.97 12.69
N LEU A 17 -4.71 -6.72 11.54
CA LEU A 17 -3.56 -5.81 11.49
C LEU A 17 -3.98 -4.36 11.76
N PHE A 18 -5.07 -3.89 11.17
CA PHE A 18 -5.53 -2.52 11.40
C PHE A 18 -5.98 -2.29 12.83
N ASP A 19 -6.67 -3.25 13.43
CA ASP A 19 -7.09 -3.16 14.82
C ASP A 19 -5.89 -3.11 15.75
N ALA A 20 -4.89 -3.96 15.52
CA ALA A 20 -3.66 -3.99 16.32
C ALA A 20 -2.87 -2.68 16.17
N LYS A 21 -2.78 -2.16 14.95
CA LYS A 21 -2.13 -0.87 14.67
C LYS A 21 -2.79 0.25 15.46
N ALA A 22 -4.11 0.30 15.46
CA ALA A 22 -4.88 1.30 16.19
C ALA A 22 -4.68 1.16 17.70
N ALA A 23 -4.72 -0.07 18.23
CA ALA A 23 -4.52 -0.34 19.65
C ALA A 23 -3.13 0.09 20.13
N LYS A 24 -2.12 -0.09 19.31
CA LYS A 24 -0.73 0.29 19.62
C LYS A 24 -0.44 1.75 19.28
N LYS A 25 -1.38 2.45 18.64
CA LYS A 25 -1.23 3.86 18.23
C LYS A 25 0.00 4.08 17.36
N LEU A 26 0.23 3.16 16.43
CA LEU A 26 1.35 3.24 15.51
C LEU A 26 0.92 3.85 14.17
N SER A 27 1.82 4.60 13.54
CA SER A 27 1.63 5.10 12.18
C SER A 27 2.27 4.11 11.19
N PHE A 28 1.92 4.21 9.93
CA PHE A 28 2.62 3.45 8.89
C PHE A 28 4.09 3.84 8.79
N GLU A 29 4.41 5.11 9.05
CA GLU A 29 5.80 5.56 9.06
C GLU A 29 6.62 4.81 10.11
N GLN A 30 6.08 4.66 11.32
CA GLN A 30 6.75 3.93 12.39
C GLN A 30 6.92 2.45 12.05
N ILE A 31 5.87 1.84 11.51
CA ILE A 31 5.94 0.43 11.11
C ILE A 31 6.94 0.24 9.97
N ALA A 32 6.93 1.14 8.99
CA ALA A 32 7.85 1.10 7.86
C ALA A 32 9.31 1.16 8.31
N ALA A 33 9.61 2.02 9.29
CA ALA A 33 10.96 2.14 9.84
C ALA A 33 11.42 0.81 10.45
N GLU A 34 10.52 0.12 11.17
CA GLU A 34 10.85 -1.17 11.79
C GLU A 34 11.02 -2.29 10.76
N LEU A 35 10.21 -2.28 9.70
CA LEU A 35 10.27 -3.30 8.66
C LEU A 35 11.38 -3.05 7.62
N GLY A 36 11.90 -1.82 7.57
CA GLY A 36 12.86 -1.45 6.53
C GLY A 36 12.22 -1.36 5.15
N ARG A 37 10.95 -0.99 5.09
CA ARG A 37 10.20 -0.82 3.84
C ARG A 37 9.62 0.58 3.78
N GLY A 38 9.19 1.00 2.59
CA GLY A 38 8.47 2.26 2.43
C GLY A 38 7.06 2.19 3.03
N GLU A 39 6.50 3.34 3.36
CA GLU A 39 5.17 3.43 3.98
C GLU A 39 4.07 2.82 3.10
N VAL A 40 4.09 3.11 1.81
CA VAL A 40 3.09 2.60 0.87
C VAL A 40 3.19 1.07 0.75
N ALA A 41 4.42 0.54 0.75
CA ALA A 41 4.64 -0.91 0.72
C ALA A 41 4.07 -1.58 1.97
N VAL A 42 4.26 -0.97 3.14
CA VAL A 42 3.69 -1.49 4.39
C VAL A 42 2.16 -1.43 4.36
N ALA A 43 1.60 -0.31 3.94
CA ALA A 43 0.15 -0.20 3.80
C ALA A 43 -0.40 -1.25 2.84
N ALA A 44 0.32 -1.53 1.75
CA ALA A 44 -0.07 -2.57 0.80
C ALA A 44 -0.11 -3.95 1.45
N LEU A 45 0.80 -4.24 2.38
CA LEU A 45 0.75 -5.50 3.16
C LEU A 45 -0.55 -5.58 3.97
N PHE A 46 -0.94 -4.47 4.60
CA PHE A 46 -2.18 -4.41 5.40
C PHE A 46 -3.42 -4.66 4.55
N TYR A 47 -3.43 -4.17 3.32
CA TYR A 47 -4.57 -4.33 2.42
C TYR A 47 -4.53 -5.62 1.58
N GLY A 48 -3.52 -6.47 1.79
CA GLY A 48 -3.43 -7.71 1.03
C GLY A 48 -3.00 -7.53 -0.41
N GLN A 49 -2.35 -6.42 -0.72
CA GLN A 49 -1.91 -6.09 -2.08
C GLN A 49 -0.44 -6.40 -2.32
N ALA A 50 0.27 -6.84 -1.32
CA ALA A 50 1.68 -7.22 -1.41
C ALA A 50 1.95 -8.47 -0.60
N GLN A 51 2.95 -9.23 -1.02
CA GLN A 51 3.39 -10.43 -0.32
C GLN A 51 4.38 -10.06 0.78
N ALA A 52 4.20 -10.62 1.97
CA ALA A 52 5.14 -10.44 3.07
C ALA A 52 6.29 -11.44 2.96
N SER A 53 7.46 -11.04 3.46
CA SER A 53 8.58 -11.95 3.67
C SER A 53 8.48 -12.55 5.08
N PRO A 54 9.21 -13.64 5.36
CA PRO A 54 9.27 -14.17 6.73
C PRO A 54 9.74 -13.12 7.75
N GLU A 55 10.70 -12.26 7.38
CA GLU A 55 11.19 -11.18 8.24
C GLU A 55 10.10 -10.14 8.51
N ASP A 56 9.29 -9.84 7.51
CA ASP A 56 8.15 -8.92 7.68
C ASP A 56 7.19 -9.47 8.74
N LEU A 57 6.87 -10.75 8.67
CA LEU A 57 5.97 -11.39 9.62
C LEU A 57 6.53 -11.37 11.03
N ASP A 58 7.81 -11.66 11.19
CA ASP A 58 8.46 -11.65 12.51
C ASP A 58 8.34 -10.26 13.14
N LYS A 59 8.64 -9.23 12.36
CA LYS A 59 8.61 -7.84 12.84
C LYS A 59 7.19 -7.35 13.10
N LEU A 60 6.25 -7.66 12.20
CA LEU A 60 4.84 -7.28 12.40
C LEU A 60 4.24 -7.98 13.61
N SER A 61 4.48 -9.28 13.75
CA SER A 61 4.00 -10.03 14.90
C SER A 61 4.51 -9.46 16.22
N GLY A 62 5.81 -9.17 16.29
CA GLY A 62 6.42 -8.60 17.49
C GLY A 62 5.93 -7.19 17.77
N LEU A 63 5.87 -6.35 16.76
CA LEU A 63 5.51 -4.94 16.89
C LEU A 63 4.04 -4.76 17.25
N LEU A 64 3.15 -5.53 16.62
CA LEU A 64 1.71 -5.40 16.80
C LEU A 64 1.14 -6.32 17.86
N GLY A 65 1.91 -7.29 18.32
CA GLY A 65 1.43 -8.25 19.32
C GLY A 65 0.41 -9.24 18.76
N VAL A 66 0.50 -9.55 17.47
CA VAL A 66 -0.39 -10.48 16.77
C VAL A 66 0.34 -11.83 16.59
N PRO A 67 -0.29 -12.98 16.89
CA PRO A 67 0.37 -14.26 16.69
C PRO A 67 0.82 -14.47 15.25
N ARG A 68 2.08 -14.84 15.07
CA ARG A 68 2.67 -15.04 13.73
C ARG A 68 1.94 -16.14 12.95
N GLU A 69 1.56 -17.20 13.63
CA GLU A 69 0.87 -18.35 13.00
C GLU A 69 -0.42 -17.92 12.30
N GLY A 70 -1.14 -16.96 12.89
CA GLY A 70 -2.38 -16.46 12.29
C GLY A 70 -2.19 -15.69 11.01
N LEU A 71 -0.98 -15.19 10.77
CA LEU A 71 -0.66 -14.40 9.59
C LEU A 71 0.07 -15.21 8.51
N GLU A 72 0.80 -16.23 8.94
CA GLU A 72 1.78 -16.93 8.09
C GLU A 72 1.18 -17.50 6.81
N ALA A 73 0.11 -18.26 6.93
CA ALA A 73 -0.48 -18.95 5.77
C ALA A 73 -1.01 -17.97 4.73
N SER A 74 -1.54 -16.83 5.17
CA SER A 74 -2.19 -15.86 4.27
C SER A 74 -1.24 -14.82 3.72
N MET A 75 -0.30 -14.34 4.53
CA MET A 75 0.57 -13.22 4.13
C MET A 75 1.81 -13.64 3.36
N LEU A 76 2.28 -14.86 3.54
CA LEU A 76 3.41 -15.39 2.75
C LEU A 76 2.98 -15.86 1.36
N GLY A 77 1.69 -16.09 1.16
CA GLY A 77 1.16 -16.48 -0.13
C GLY A 77 1.12 -15.33 -1.12
N PHE A 78 0.81 -15.66 -2.37
CA PHE A 78 0.68 -14.62 -3.39
C PHE A 78 -0.53 -13.75 -3.12
N PRO A 79 -0.40 -12.42 -3.23
CA PRO A 79 -1.52 -11.52 -3.01
C PRO A 79 -2.55 -11.63 -4.13
N ASP A 80 -3.80 -11.42 -3.77
CA ASP A 80 -4.89 -11.34 -4.72
C ASP A 80 -5.16 -9.85 -5.00
N ARG A 81 -4.47 -9.32 -6.00
CA ARG A 81 -4.56 -7.91 -6.36
C ARG A 81 -5.86 -7.63 -7.09
N GLY A 82 -6.27 -6.35 -7.07
CA GLY A 82 -7.54 -5.96 -7.69
C GLY A 82 -8.73 -6.06 -6.78
N ARG A 83 -8.53 -6.33 -5.49
CA ARG A 83 -9.63 -6.43 -4.51
C ARG A 83 -10.35 -5.11 -4.28
N ALA A 84 -9.71 -3.99 -4.62
CA ALA A 84 -10.25 -2.66 -4.36
C ALA A 84 -11.53 -2.38 -5.13
N GLY A 85 -11.80 -3.13 -6.20
CA GLY A 85 -13.01 -2.99 -6.97
C GLY A 85 -12.75 -2.77 -8.45
N PRO A 86 -13.81 -2.55 -9.21
CA PRO A 86 -13.70 -2.36 -10.66
C PRO A 86 -13.09 -1.01 -11.02
N MET A 87 -12.67 -0.88 -12.27
CA MET A 87 -12.20 0.39 -12.84
C MET A 87 -13.33 0.97 -13.70
N PRO A 88 -13.51 2.30 -13.71
CA PRO A 88 -12.77 3.29 -12.92
C PRO A 88 -13.16 3.26 -11.43
N PRO A 89 -12.24 3.67 -10.53
CA PRO A 89 -12.54 3.69 -9.09
C PRO A 89 -13.62 4.71 -8.76
N VAL A 90 -14.39 4.42 -7.71
CA VAL A 90 -15.49 5.33 -7.28
C VAL A 90 -15.16 6.03 -5.96
N GLU A 91 -14.20 5.54 -5.19
CA GLU A 91 -13.78 6.22 -3.96
C GLU A 91 -13.15 7.57 -4.35
N PRO A 92 -13.55 8.70 -3.73
CA PRO A 92 -13.15 10.03 -4.20
C PRO A 92 -11.65 10.28 -4.34
N LEU A 93 -10.83 9.87 -3.38
CA LEU A 93 -9.38 10.08 -3.48
C LEU A 93 -8.77 9.14 -4.51
N ILE A 94 -9.18 7.88 -4.52
CA ILE A 94 -8.66 6.91 -5.50
C ILE A 94 -9.03 7.35 -6.91
N TYR A 95 -10.24 7.88 -7.10
CA TYR A 95 -10.65 8.42 -8.40
C TYR A 95 -9.74 9.57 -8.84
N ARG A 96 -9.34 10.43 -7.91
CA ARG A 96 -8.43 11.54 -8.24
C ARG A 96 -7.05 11.06 -8.65
N LEU A 97 -6.54 9.98 -8.04
CA LEU A 97 -5.30 9.35 -8.51
C LEU A 97 -5.48 8.80 -9.92
N TYR A 98 -6.64 8.23 -10.20
CA TYR A 98 -6.97 7.75 -11.54
C TYR A 98 -7.00 8.91 -12.55
N GLU A 99 -7.55 10.06 -12.16
CA GLU A 99 -7.56 11.24 -13.03
C GLU A 99 -6.13 11.71 -13.38
N VAL A 100 -5.20 11.60 -12.44
CA VAL A 100 -3.79 11.91 -12.71
C VAL A 100 -3.27 11.02 -13.85
N VAL A 101 -3.58 9.73 -13.79
CA VAL A 101 -3.19 8.80 -14.86
C VAL A 101 -3.87 9.17 -16.17
N GLN A 102 -5.16 9.50 -16.14
CA GLN A 102 -5.88 9.90 -17.35
C GLN A 102 -5.30 11.15 -17.99
N ASN A 103 -4.97 12.14 -17.17
CA ASN A 103 -4.51 13.43 -17.69
C ASN A 103 -3.04 13.43 -18.09
N TYR A 104 -2.21 12.64 -17.43
CA TYR A 104 -0.76 12.69 -17.62
C TYR A 104 -0.12 11.37 -18.05
N GLY A 105 -0.91 10.31 -18.20
CA GLY A 105 -0.37 8.99 -18.53
C GLY A 105 0.48 8.98 -19.79
N TYR A 106 -0.01 9.58 -20.86
CA TYR A 106 0.75 9.65 -22.12
C TYR A 106 1.98 10.54 -22.03
N ALA A 107 1.91 11.59 -21.22
CA ALA A 107 3.08 12.44 -20.98
C ALA A 107 4.18 11.65 -20.26
N PHE A 108 3.80 10.88 -19.23
CA PHE A 108 4.75 9.99 -18.56
C PHE A 108 5.35 8.98 -19.53
N LYS A 109 4.51 8.36 -20.36
CA LYS A 109 4.96 7.39 -21.34
C LYS A 109 5.99 8.00 -22.30
N ALA A 110 5.71 9.19 -22.80
CA ALA A 110 6.60 9.87 -23.74
C ALA A 110 7.98 10.12 -23.13
N ILE A 111 8.00 10.62 -21.90
CA ILE A 111 9.26 10.90 -21.21
C ILE A 111 10.00 9.61 -20.88
N MET A 112 9.29 8.58 -20.46
CA MET A 112 9.91 7.30 -20.15
C MET A 112 10.51 6.64 -21.39
N ASN A 113 9.81 6.71 -22.52
CA ASN A 113 10.34 6.20 -23.79
C ASN A 113 11.58 6.96 -24.22
N GLU A 114 11.59 8.27 -24.01
CA GLU A 114 12.74 9.09 -24.35
C GLU A 114 13.98 8.75 -23.53
N LYS A 115 13.77 8.48 -22.22
CA LYS A 115 14.88 8.18 -21.30
C LYS A 115 15.34 6.74 -21.35
N PHE A 116 14.43 5.81 -21.58
CA PHE A 116 14.70 4.37 -21.41
C PHE A 116 14.44 3.54 -22.66
N GLY A 117 13.96 4.14 -23.74
CA GLY A 117 13.56 3.41 -24.92
C GLY A 117 12.21 2.74 -24.70
N ASP A 118 12.00 1.59 -25.32
CA ASP A 118 10.74 0.85 -25.18
C ASP A 118 10.69 0.17 -23.82
N GLY A 119 10.35 0.96 -22.80
CA GLY A 119 10.40 0.48 -21.43
C GLY A 119 9.04 0.41 -20.76
N ILE A 120 8.42 -0.77 -20.80
CA ILE A 120 7.24 -1.04 -19.97
C ILE A 120 7.71 -1.28 -18.55
N MET A 121 7.18 -0.52 -17.61
CA MET A 121 7.47 -0.75 -16.19
C MET A 121 6.57 -1.85 -15.63
N SER A 122 7.05 -2.55 -14.59
CA SER A 122 6.25 -3.52 -13.88
C SER A 122 5.51 -2.84 -12.73
N ALA A 123 4.18 -2.99 -12.70
CA ALA A 123 3.38 -2.50 -11.58
C ALA A 123 3.58 -3.37 -10.32
N ILE A 124 4.07 -4.59 -10.49
CA ILE A 124 4.33 -5.49 -9.36
C ILE A 124 5.60 -5.07 -8.61
N ALA A 125 6.61 -4.62 -9.34
CA ALA A 125 7.88 -4.16 -8.77
C ALA A 125 7.87 -2.66 -8.47
N PHE A 126 6.69 -2.06 -8.47
CA PHE A 126 6.50 -0.63 -8.25
C PHE A 126 6.81 -0.26 -6.80
N SER A 127 7.46 0.90 -6.62
CA SER A 127 7.64 1.51 -5.31
C SER A 127 7.32 2.99 -5.42
N SER A 128 6.92 3.58 -4.31
CA SER A 128 6.58 5.00 -4.27
C SER A 128 6.85 5.56 -2.89
N LYS A 129 6.81 6.88 -2.79
CA LYS A 129 7.00 7.60 -1.54
C LYS A 129 5.98 8.72 -1.46
N VAL A 130 5.39 8.90 -0.29
CA VAL A 130 4.48 10.01 -0.01
C VAL A 130 5.16 10.95 0.97
N GLU A 131 5.30 12.19 0.59
CA GLU A 131 5.90 13.22 1.44
C GLU A 131 4.92 14.36 1.63
N LYS A 132 4.90 14.91 2.83
CA LYS A 132 4.11 16.09 3.12
C LYS A 132 4.93 17.33 2.74
N GLU A 133 4.32 18.19 1.95
CA GLU A 133 4.94 19.46 1.56
C GLU A 133 4.02 20.60 2.01
N VAL A 134 4.61 21.61 2.62
CA VAL A 134 3.88 22.78 3.08
C VAL A 134 4.44 23.98 2.31
N ASP A 135 3.58 24.69 1.58
CA ASP A 135 4.02 25.85 0.82
C ASP A 135 4.30 27.05 1.75
N GLN A 136 4.80 28.16 1.17
CA GLN A 136 5.16 29.34 1.94
C GLN A 136 3.97 29.98 2.67
N ASP A 137 2.74 29.65 2.27
CA ASP A 137 1.51 30.16 2.92
C ASP A 137 0.98 29.16 3.96
N GLY A 138 1.67 28.05 4.19
CA GLY A 138 1.27 27.03 5.15
C GLY A 138 0.21 26.05 4.64
N VAL A 139 -0.04 26.05 3.34
CA VAL A 139 -0.99 25.13 2.70
C VAL A 139 -0.22 23.91 2.18
N THR A 140 -0.73 22.71 2.48
CA THR A 140 -0.09 21.48 2.05
C THR A 140 -0.67 20.94 0.75
#